data_6110f9c256776ad60685233b552387ed
#
_entry.id   6110f9c256776ad60685233b552387ed
#
_cell.length_a   1.000
_cell.length_b   1.000
_cell.length_c   1.000
_cell.angle_alpha   90.00
_cell.angle_beta   90.00
_cell.angle_gamma   90.00
#
_symmetry.space_group_name_H-M   'P 1'
#
loop_
_entity.id
_entity.type
_entity.pdbx_description
1 polymer ?
#
loop_
_entity_poly.entity_id
_entity_poly.type
_entity_poly.pdbx_seq_one_letter_code
_entity_poly.pdbx_strand_id
1 'polypeptide(L)'
;EPAVPLAAPAPARAAAPVVAPAPSAPPLPPAAAPVAPAAPRRAGARSILVIEDDVRFAQILSDLAREMDFDCHLAHNAADGLAYAMHSLPSAIVLDVNLPDFSGLGVLDQLKRNPATRHIPVHVVSVADYSQEALGRGAVGYALKPVKRDELVHALQRLEAKFTQNLRRVLVVEDDERQRESVRHLLTNDDVEIVGAGTAAEALAHLRNSTFDCMVMDLNLPD
;
A
#
# COMPACT_ATOMS: atom_id res chain seq x y z
N GLU A 1 28.90 85.15 -40.30
CA GLU A 1 28.38 83.87 -40.80
C GLU A 1 28.11 82.97 -39.62
N PRO A 2 26.87 82.55 -39.43
CA PRO A 2 26.51 81.64 -38.34
C PRO A 2 26.66 80.19 -38.72
N ALA A 3 27.28 79.42 -37.83
CA ALA A 3 27.46 77.99 -37.96
C ALA A 3 26.14 77.27 -37.78
N VAL A 4 25.86 76.33 -38.66
CA VAL A 4 24.71 75.44 -38.66
C VAL A 4 24.93 74.35 -37.59
N PRO A 5 24.02 74.07 -36.68
CA PRO A 5 24.16 72.98 -35.73
C PRO A 5 23.87 71.65 -36.41
N LEU A 6 24.80 70.73 -36.23
CA LEU A 6 24.72 69.32 -36.70
C LEU A 6 23.62 68.58 -35.89
N ALA A 7 22.67 68.02 -36.62
CA ALA A 7 21.58 67.22 -35.98
C ALA A 7 22.13 65.91 -35.39
N ALA A 8 21.75 65.65 -34.15
CA ALA A 8 22.04 64.41 -33.43
C ALA A 8 21.30 63.22 -34.07
N PRO A 9 21.92 62.04 -34.14
CA PRO A 9 21.23 60.85 -34.67
C PRO A 9 20.15 60.33 -33.70
N ALA A 10 19.02 59.91 -34.27
CA ALA A 10 17.91 59.31 -33.57
C ALA A 10 18.28 58.02 -32.85
N PRO A 11 17.67 57.71 -31.70
CA PRO A 11 17.97 56.46 -30.99
C PRO A 11 17.48 55.25 -31.78
N ALA A 12 18.33 54.25 -31.92
CA ALA A 12 18.02 52.96 -32.56
C ALA A 12 16.92 52.27 -31.77
N ARG A 13 15.87 51.92 -32.52
CA ARG A 13 14.73 51.14 -32.03
C ARG A 13 15.23 49.74 -31.57
N ALA A 14 15.13 49.45 -30.25
CA ALA A 14 15.46 48.17 -29.68
C ALA A 14 14.60 47.07 -30.35
N ALA A 15 15.25 46.05 -30.91
CA ALA A 15 14.59 44.89 -31.43
C ALA A 15 13.96 44.09 -30.26
N ALA A 16 12.69 43.73 -30.43
CA ALA A 16 11.98 42.87 -29.48
C ALA A 16 12.68 41.48 -29.40
N PRO A 17 12.76 40.89 -28.20
CA PRO A 17 13.34 39.56 -28.09
C PRO A 17 12.50 38.54 -28.85
N VAL A 18 13.15 37.81 -29.76
CA VAL A 18 12.57 36.65 -30.42
C VAL A 18 12.39 35.57 -29.37
N VAL A 19 11.15 35.30 -29.01
CA VAL A 19 10.78 34.17 -28.14
C VAL A 19 11.06 32.90 -28.93
N ALA A 20 12.06 32.13 -28.52
CA ALA A 20 12.31 30.81 -29.06
C ALA A 20 11.09 29.90 -28.74
N PRO A 21 10.62 29.04 -29.67
CA PRO A 21 9.55 28.11 -29.35
C PRO A 21 9.98 27.17 -28.22
N ALA A 22 9.12 27.03 -27.21
CA ALA A 22 9.32 26.08 -26.11
C ALA A 22 9.54 24.67 -26.69
N PRO A 23 10.43 23.85 -26.09
CA PRO A 23 10.59 22.48 -26.51
C PRO A 23 9.26 21.75 -26.37
N SER A 24 8.79 21.13 -27.46
CA SER A 24 7.60 20.29 -27.46
C SER A 24 7.74 19.19 -26.42
N ALA A 25 6.76 19.06 -25.54
CA ALA A 25 6.69 17.99 -24.56
C ALA A 25 6.85 16.62 -25.26
N PRO A 26 7.57 15.67 -24.66
CA PRO A 26 7.67 14.33 -25.23
C PRO A 26 6.27 13.73 -25.39
N PRO A 27 6.04 12.93 -26.45
CA PRO A 27 4.75 12.29 -26.66
C PRO A 27 4.42 11.41 -25.45
N LEU A 28 3.19 11.54 -24.94
CA LEU A 28 2.64 10.64 -23.93
C LEU A 28 2.80 9.19 -24.44
N PRO A 29 3.24 8.27 -23.58
CA PRO A 29 3.28 6.86 -23.96
C PRO A 29 1.87 6.42 -24.40
N PRO A 30 1.77 5.50 -25.38
CA PRO A 30 0.49 5.02 -25.86
C PRO A 30 -0.31 4.49 -24.67
N ALA A 31 -1.58 4.90 -24.60
CA ALA A 31 -2.51 4.44 -23.59
C ALA A 31 -2.44 2.91 -23.50
N ALA A 32 -2.17 2.41 -22.28
CA ALA A 32 -2.14 0.99 -22.00
C ALA A 32 -3.42 0.34 -22.57
N ALA A 33 -3.25 -0.76 -23.27
CA ALA A 33 -4.37 -1.54 -23.79
C ALA A 33 -5.35 -1.84 -22.64
N PRO A 34 -6.67 -1.80 -22.87
CA PRO A 34 -7.63 -2.03 -21.81
C PRO A 34 -7.36 -3.39 -21.18
N VAL A 35 -7.07 -3.37 -19.88
CA VAL A 35 -6.98 -4.57 -19.06
C VAL A 35 -8.30 -5.33 -19.25
N ALA A 36 -8.24 -6.55 -19.75
CA ALA A 36 -9.41 -7.37 -19.96
C ALA A 36 -10.22 -7.42 -18.66
N PRO A 37 -11.56 -7.26 -18.72
CA PRO A 37 -12.38 -7.28 -17.51
C PRO A 37 -12.14 -8.60 -16.78
N ALA A 38 -11.72 -8.51 -15.52
CA ALA A 38 -11.52 -9.66 -14.65
C ALA A 38 -12.82 -10.48 -14.65
N ALA A 39 -12.70 -11.79 -14.89
CA ALA A 39 -13.84 -12.70 -14.81
C ALA A 39 -14.56 -12.52 -13.46
N PRO A 40 -15.90 -12.66 -13.41
CA PRO A 40 -16.66 -12.44 -12.20
C PRO A 40 -16.13 -13.35 -11.09
N ARG A 41 -15.71 -12.73 -9.97
CA ARG A 41 -15.16 -13.44 -8.81
C ARG A 41 -16.18 -14.42 -8.27
N ARG A 42 -15.76 -15.65 -8.02
CA ARG A 42 -16.50 -16.53 -7.14
C ARG A 42 -16.50 -15.88 -5.74
N ALA A 43 -17.67 -15.63 -5.18
CA ALA A 43 -17.80 -15.14 -3.82
C ALA A 43 -17.05 -16.11 -2.88
N GLY A 44 -16.02 -15.60 -2.15
CA GLY A 44 -15.16 -16.39 -1.27
C GLY A 44 -13.84 -16.87 -1.88
N ALA A 45 -13.53 -16.58 -3.17
CA ALA A 45 -12.23 -16.93 -3.75
C ALA A 45 -11.11 -16.09 -3.11
N ARG A 46 -10.12 -16.78 -2.55
CA ARG A 46 -8.91 -16.17 -1.99
C ARG A 46 -8.06 -15.66 -3.14
N SER A 47 -7.93 -14.35 -3.30
CA SER A 47 -7.13 -13.75 -4.37
C SER A 47 -5.84 -13.16 -3.84
N ILE A 48 -4.74 -13.41 -4.54
CA ILE A 48 -3.44 -12.82 -4.24
C ILE A 48 -2.92 -12.06 -5.46
N LEU A 49 -2.39 -10.87 -5.21
CA LEU A 49 -1.69 -10.08 -6.21
C LEU A 49 -0.18 -10.23 -5.98
N VAL A 50 0.55 -10.60 -7.01
CA VAL A 50 2.01 -10.64 -7.03
C VAL A 50 2.49 -9.49 -7.93
N ILE A 51 3.27 -8.57 -7.35
CA ILE A 51 3.88 -7.44 -8.06
C ILE A 51 5.39 -7.71 -8.12
N GLU A 52 5.87 -8.15 -9.29
CA GLU A 52 7.23 -8.67 -9.48
C GLU A 52 7.62 -8.52 -10.95
N ASP A 53 8.77 -7.89 -11.22
CA ASP A 53 9.24 -7.68 -12.59
C ASP A 53 9.95 -8.90 -13.20
N ASP A 54 10.60 -9.73 -12.37
CA ASP A 54 11.14 -11.01 -12.82
C ASP A 54 10.02 -12.01 -13.11
N VAL A 55 9.74 -12.18 -14.39
CA VAL A 55 8.66 -13.07 -14.89
C VAL A 55 8.83 -14.51 -14.38
N ARG A 56 10.07 -15.02 -14.23
CA ARG A 56 10.32 -16.37 -13.74
C ARG A 56 9.98 -16.51 -12.26
N PHE A 57 10.41 -15.54 -11.48
CA PHE A 57 10.12 -15.55 -10.04
C PHE A 57 8.63 -15.31 -9.78
N ALA A 58 8.01 -14.39 -10.53
CA ALA A 58 6.55 -14.18 -10.50
C ALA A 58 5.77 -15.46 -10.78
N GLN A 59 6.23 -16.26 -11.78
CA GLN A 59 5.59 -17.54 -12.11
C GLN A 59 5.74 -18.57 -10.99
N ILE A 60 6.91 -18.67 -10.35
CA ILE A 60 7.13 -19.54 -9.17
C ILE A 60 6.16 -19.18 -8.05
N LEU A 61 6.00 -17.87 -7.76
CA LEU A 61 5.05 -17.41 -6.75
C LEU A 61 3.61 -17.73 -7.12
N SER A 62 3.25 -17.55 -8.40
CA SER A 62 1.91 -17.88 -8.92
C SER A 62 1.58 -19.36 -8.79
N ASP A 63 2.52 -20.23 -9.17
CA ASP A 63 2.32 -21.67 -9.10
C ASP A 63 2.18 -22.12 -7.64
N LEU A 64 3.00 -21.58 -6.75
CA LEU A 64 2.91 -21.86 -5.32
C LEU A 64 1.60 -21.35 -4.72
N ALA A 65 1.16 -20.15 -5.10
CA ALA A 65 -0.11 -19.60 -4.65
C ALA A 65 -1.30 -20.48 -5.08
N ARG A 66 -1.27 -20.99 -6.31
CA ARG A 66 -2.30 -21.91 -6.83
C ARG A 66 -2.29 -23.26 -6.13
N GLU A 67 -1.13 -23.79 -5.76
CA GLU A 67 -1.04 -25.01 -4.94
C GLU A 67 -1.72 -24.86 -3.58
N MET A 68 -1.84 -23.60 -3.09
CA MET A 68 -2.50 -23.24 -1.84
C MET A 68 -3.95 -22.72 -2.04
N ASP A 69 -4.55 -23.00 -3.20
CA ASP A 69 -5.92 -22.60 -3.56
C ASP A 69 -6.16 -21.08 -3.62
N PHE A 70 -5.12 -20.30 -3.97
CA PHE A 70 -5.28 -18.88 -4.27
C PHE A 70 -5.53 -18.64 -5.76
N ASP A 71 -6.44 -17.71 -6.06
CA ASP A 71 -6.51 -17.09 -7.39
C ASP A 71 -5.42 -16.01 -7.49
N CYS A 72 -4.39 -16.27 -8.31
CA CYS A 72 -3.20 -15.44 -8.40
C CYS A 72 -3.24 -14.52 -9.62
N HIS A 73 -3.10 -13.22 -9.40
CA HIS A 73 -2.88 -12.22 -10.43
C HIS A 73 -1.43 -11.72 -10.42
N LEU A 74 -0.82 -11.59 -11.60
CA LEU A 74 0.55 -11.10 -11.77
C LEU A 74 0.53 -9.68 -12.34
N ALA A 75 1.33 -8.80 -11.75
CA ALA A 75 1.65 -7.48 -12.25
C ALA A 75 3.18 -7.34 -12.31
N HIS A 76 3.72 -6.84 -13.41
CA HIS A 76 5.16 -6.77 -13.64
C HIS A 76 5.75 -5.37 -13.43
N ASN A 77 4.93 -4.44 -12.93
CA ASN A 77 5.32 -3.08 -12.60
C ASN A 77 4.39 -2.51 -11.50
N ALA A 78 4.82 -1.40 -10.89
CA ALA A 78 4.09 -0.77 -9.80
C ALA A 78 2.74 -0.19 -10.25
N ALA A 79 2.69 0.41 -11.44
CA ALA A 79 1.47 1.07 -11.94
C ALA A 79 0.33 0.07 -12.12
N ASP A 80 0.58 -1.06 -12.78
CA ASP A 80 -0.40 -2.12 -12.98
C ASP A 80 -0.79 -2.77 -11.65
N GLY A 81 0.19 -2.99 -10.76
CA GLY A 81 -0.04 -3.56 -9.43
C GLY A 81 -0.95 -2.68 -8.57
N LEU A 82 -0.69 -1.38 -8.51
CA LEU A 82 -1.53 -0.42 -7.78
C LEU A 82 -2.93 -0.32 -8.39
N ALA A 83 -3.04 -0.22 -9.71
CA ALA A 83 -4.33 -0.17 -10.41
C ALA A 83 -5.17 -1.41 -10.10
N TYR A 84 -4.58 -2.60 -10.17
CA TYR A 84 -5.26 -3.84 -9.84
C TYR A 84 -5.65 -3.90 -8.37
N ALA A 85 -4.76 -3.53 -7.43
CA ALA A 85 -5.04 -3.53 -6.01
C ALA A 85 -6.23 -2.64 -5.65
N MET A 86 -6.31 -1.44 -6.25
CA MET A 86 -7.40 -0.49 -6.00
C MET A 86 -8.74 -0.95 -6.60
N HIS A 87 -8.71 -1.56 -7.80
CA HIS A 87 -9.92 -2.01 -8.48
C HIS A 87 -10.45 -3.33 -7.93
N SER A 88 -9.51 -4.25 -7.67
CA SER A 88 -9.84 -5.64 -7.39
C SER A 88 -9.80 -6.01 -5.91
N LEU A 89 -9.18 -5.21 -5.04
CA LEU A 89 -9.07 -5.42 -3.60
C LEU A 89 -8.66 -6.88 -3.27
N PRO A 90 -7.46 -7.34 -3.65
CA PRO A 90 -7.04 -8.73 -3.40
C PRO A 90 -6.98 -9.03 -1.89
N SER A 91 -7.11 -10.30 -1.53
CA SER A 91 -7.01 -10.75 -0.14
C SER A 91 -5.61 -10.55 0.45
N ALA A 92 -4.57 -10.62 -0.40
CA ALA A 92 -3.17 -10.44 -0.01
C ALA A 92 -2.32 -9.94 -1.19
N ILE A 93 -1.15 -9.36 -0.87
CA ILE A 93 -0.19 -8.88 -1.88
C ILE A 93 1.21 -9.42 -1.53
N VAL A 94 1.92 -9.95 -2.55
CA VAL A 94 3.37 -10.14 -2.52
C VAL A 94 4.00 -9.06 -3.39
N LEU A 95 5.00 -8.34 -2.86
CA LEU A 95 5.53 -7.13 -3.47
C LEU A 95 7.04 -7.16 -3.53
N ASP A 96 7.62 -7.04 -4.73
CA ASP A 96 9.04 -6.74 -4.88
C ASP A 96 9.33 -5.25 -4.62
N VAL A 97 10.51 -4.99 -4.06
CA VAL A 97 11.00 -3.61 -3.85
C VAL A 97 11.56 -3.02 -5.15
N ASN A 98 12.20 -3.82 -5.98
CA ASN A 98 12.90 -3.36 -7.19
C ASN A 98 12.03 -3.49 -8.44
N LEU A 99 11.05 -2.62 -8.58
CA LEU A 99 10.21 -2.56 -9.77
C LEU A 99 10.77 -1.56 -10.80
N PRO A 100 10.49 -1.74 -12.10
CA PRO A 100 11.12 -0.95 -13.16
C PRO A 100 10.64 0.51 -13.22
N ASP A 101 9.45 0.80 -12.73
CA ASP A 101 8.77 2.10 -12.85
C ASP A 101 8.74 2.87 -11.53
N PHE A 102 8.68 2.19 -10.39
CA PHE A 102 8.61 2.83 -9.08
C PHE A 102 9.11 1.89 -7.97
N SER A 103 9.62 2.45 -6.85
CA SER A 103 10.06 1.64 -5.71
C SER A 103 8.89 0.90 -5.05
N GLY A 104 9.04 -0.42 -4.81
CA GLY A 104 8.05 -1.21 -4.09
C GLY A 104 7.76 -0.69 -2.67
N LEU A 105 8.73 -0.09 -1.98
CA LEU A 105 8.48 0.58 -0.70
C LEU A 105 7.53 1.78 -0.85
N GLY A 106 7.61 2.49 -1.98
CA GLY A 106 6.66 3.55 -2.32
C GLY A 106 5.28 3.00 -2.65
N VAL A 107 5.19 1.85 -3.33
CA VAL A 107 3.93 1.12 -3.56
C VAL A 107 3.31 0.70 -2.23
N LEU A 108 4.10 0.13 -1.32
CA LEU A 108 3.65 -0.23 0.03
C LEU A 108 3.05 0.97 0.77
N ASP A 109 3.74 2.10 0.75
CA ASP A 109 3.29 3.33 1.41
C ASP A 109 1.94 3.82 0.82
N GLN A 110 1.78 3.81 -0.52
CA GLN A 110 0.52 4.16 -1.17
C GLN A 110 -0.61 3.20 -0.79
N LEU A 111 -0.36 1.88 -0.80
CA LEU A 111 -1.35 0.88 -0.39
C LEU A 111 -1.80 1.08 1.07
N LYS A 112 -0.86 1.38 1.98
CA LYS A 112 -1.16 1.52 3.42
C LYS A 112 -1.79 2.87 3.79
N ARG A 113 -1.58 3.92 2.99
CA ARG A 113 -2.25 5.22 3.17
C ARG A 113 -3.66 5.26 2.57
N ASN A 114 -3.95 4.43 1.59
CA ASN A 114 -5.27 4.40 0.96
C ASN A 114 -6.29 3.63 1.84
N PRO A 115 -7.40 4.26 2.25
CA PRO A 115 -8.43 3.61 3.08
C PRO A 115 -8.98 2.31 2.50
N ALA A 116 -9.06 2.20 1.16
CA ALA A 116 -9.60 1.03 0.48
C ALA A 116 -8.64 -0.17 0.47
N THR A 117 -7.32 0.06 0.57
CA THR A 117 -6.30 -1.00 0.43
C THR A 117 -5.44 -1.19 1.67
N ARG A 118 -5.47 -0.26 2.64
CA ARG A 118 -4.59 -0.30 3.83
C ARG A 118 -4.72 -1.59 4.66
N HIS A 119 -5.90 -2.20 4.65
CA HIS A 119 -6.18 -3.44 5.39
C HIS A 119 -5.59 -4.68 4.71
N ILE A 120 -5.27 -4.61 3.41
CA ILE A 120 -4.73 -5.74 2.65
C ILE A 120 -3.33 -6.07 3.19
N PRO A 121 -3.07 -7.31 3.65
CA PRO A 121 -1.75 -7.70 4.11
C PRO A 121 -0.77 -7.74 2.93
N VAL A 122 0.42 -7.14 3.13
CA VAL A 122 1.49 -7.08 2.12
C VAL A 122 2.72 -7.79 2.66
N HIS A 123 3.22 -8.79 1.94
CA HIS A 123 4.52 -9.41 2.17
C HIS A 123 5.53 -8.88 1.17
N VAL A 124 6.62 -8.32 1.66
CA VAL A 124 7.67 -7.74 0.80
C VAL A 124 8.76 -8.77 0.52
N VAL A 125 9.24 -8.83 -0.72
CA VAL A 125 10.37 -9.66 -1.14
C VAL A 125 11.39 -8.76 -1.82
N SER A 126 12.71 -8.91 -1.54
CA SER A 126 13.73 -8.03 -2.13
C SER A 126 15.10 -8.67 -2.18
N VAL A 127 15.98 -8.18 -3.04
CA VAL A 127 17.41 -8.58 -3.11
C VAL A 127 18.28 -7.88 -2.06
N ALA A 128 17.84 -6.76 -1.49
CA ALA A 128 18.55 -6.01 -0.46
C ALA A 128 17.72 -5.96 0.82
N ASP A 129 18.35 -5.82 1.97
CA ASP A 129 17.69 -5.82 3.26
C ASP A 129 17.04 -4.45 3.58
N TYR A 130 15.72 -4.40 3.39
CA TYR A 130 14.85 -3.29 3.77
C TYR A 130 13.83 -3.73 4.83
N SER A 131 14.12 -4.79 5.58
CA SER A 131 13.16 -5.43 6.49
C SER A 131 12.58 -4.46 7.52
N GLN A 132 13.41 -3.66 8.19
CA GLN A 132 12.94 -2.69 9.18
C GLN A 132 12.06 -1.60 8.55
N GLU A 133 12.43 -1.12 7.39
CA GLU A 133 11.68 -0.09 6.68
C GLU A 133 10.34 -0.61 6.17
N ALA A 134 10.31 -1.80 5.56
CA ALA A 134 9.09 -2.43 5.09
C ALA A 134 8.12 -2.74 6.23
N LEU A 135 8.61 -3.32 7.33
CA LEU A 135 7.79 -3.60 8.51
C LEU A 135 7.29 -2.31 9.18
N GLY A 136 8.13 -1.28 9.28
CA GLY A 136 7.76 0.04 9.80
C GLY A 136 6.69 0.75 8.95
N ARG A 137 6.61 0.45 7.65
CA ARG A 137 5.58 0.94 6.72
C ARG A 137 4.33 0.06 6.67
N GLY A 138 4.24 -0.98 7.51
CA GLY A 138 3.05 -1.83 7.65
C GLY A 138 3.03 -3.08 6.77
N ALA A 139 4.19 -3.56 6.29
CA ALA A 139 4.29 -4.91 5.75
C ALA A 139 4.07 -5.94 6.86
N VAL A 140 3.40 -7.06 6.56
CA VAL A 140 3.18 -8.16 7.52
C VAL A 140 4.34 -9.14 7.57
N GLY A 141 5.26 -9.05 6.61
CA GLY A 141 6.45 -9.87 6.54
C GLY A 141 7.40 -9.38 5.46
N TYR A 142 8.61 -9.93 5.52
CA TYR A 142 9.69 -9.63 4.60
C TYR A 142 10.50 -10.89 4.30
N ALA A 143 10.96 -11.05 3.07
CA ALA A 143 11.87 -12.12 2.66
C ALA A 143 12.99 -11.55 1.77
N LEU A 144 14.21 -12.06 1.98
CA LEU A 144 15.39 -11.67 1.20
C LEU A 144 15.64 -12.69 0.09
N LYS A 145 15.74 -12.23 -1.16
CA LYS A 145 16.13 -13.08 -2.30
C LYS A 145 17.62 -13.46 -2.20
N PRO A 146 18.02 -14.71 -2.47
CA PRO A 146 17.21 -15.84 -2.97
C PRO A 146 16.35 -16.48 -1.86
N VAL A 147 15.04 -16.58 -2.10
CA VAL A 147 14.07 -17.12 -1.14
C VAL A 147 13.88 -18.61 -1.40
N LYS A 148 13.92 -19.43 -0.35
CA LYS A 148 13.62 -20.84 -0.44
C LYS A 148 12.11 -21.07 -0.55
N ARG A 149 11.72 -22.21 -1.18
CA ARG A 149 10.31 -22.57 -1.33
C ARG A 149 9.56 -22.58 0.01
N ASP A 150 10.16 -23.16 1.05
CA ASP A 150 9.54 -23.25 2.38
C ASP A 150 9.29 -21.87 3.00
N GLU A 151 10.19 -20.91 2.78
CA GLU A 151 10.04 -19.53 3.24
C GLU A 151 8.88 -18.83 2.53
N LEU A 152 8.70 -19.09 1.22
CA LEU A 152 7.56 -18.59 0.45
C LEU A 152 6.24 -19.20 0.91
N VAL A 153 6.23 -20.51 1.19
CA VAL A 153 5.07 -21.20 1.78
C VAL A 153 4.69 -20.54 3.11
N HIS A 154 5.65 -20.34 4.01
CA HIS A 154 5.40 -19.66 5.28
C HIS A 154 4.94 -18.21 5.12
N ALA A 155 5.44 -17.51 4.09
CA ALA A 155 4.99 -16.16 3.78
C ALA A 155 3.51 -16.14 3.37
N LEU A 156 3.11 -17.03 2.47
CA LEU A 156 1.73 -17.19 2.02
C LEU A 156 0.80 -17.63 3.15
N GLN A 157 1.24 -18.58 4.01
CA GLN A 157 0.49 -19.00 5.20
C GLN A 157 0.27 -17.85 6.19
N ARG A 158 1.27 -16.98 6.39
CA ARG A 158 1.12 -15.78 7.22
C ARG A 158 0.13 -14.78 6.61
N LEU A 159 0.16 -14.61 5.30
CA LEU A 159 -0.83 -13.81 4.60
C LEU A 159 -2.22 -14.41 4.77
N GLU A 160 -2.37 -15.73 4.58
CA GLU A 160 -3.61 -16.45 4.77
C GLU A 160 -4.16 -16.29 6.18
N ALA A 161 -3.34 -16.49 7.20
CA ALA A 161 -3.75 -16.33 8.60
C ALA A 161 -4.29 -14.93 8.90
N LYS A 162 -3.76 -13.88 8.24
CA LYS A 162 -4.20 -12.50 8.44
C LYS A 162 -5.59 -12.20 7.86
N PHE A 163 -5.97 -12.82 6.75
CA PHE A 163 -7.31 -12.58 6.17
C PHE A 163 -8.33 -13.68 6.51
N THR A 164 -7.89 -14.87 6.96
CA THR A 164 -8.77 -15.92 7.51
C THR A 164 -9.13 -15.71 8.97
N GLN A 165 -8.47 -14.77 9.66
CA GLN A 165 -8.94 -14.32 10.98
C GLN A 165 -10.31 -13.65 10.81
N ASN A 166 -11.37 -14.47 10.80
CA ASN A 166 -12.76 -13.99 10.75
C ASN A 166 -13.13 -13.21 12.03
N LEU A 167 -12.40 -13.42 13.12
CA LEU A 167 -12.64 -12.74 14.39
C LEU A 167 -11.68 -11.55 14.52
N ARG A 168 -12.21 -10.35 14.30
CA ARG A 168 -11.47 -9.10 14.55
C ARG A 168 -11.48 -8.81 16.04
N ARG A 169 -10.30 -8.65 16.64
CA ARG A 169 -10.17 -8.32 18.07
C ARG A 169 -10.01 -6.82 18.25
N VAL A 170 -10.94 -6.21 18.95
CA VAL A 170 -10.93 -4.77 19.25
C VAL A 170 -10.73 -4.58 20.74
N LEU A 171 -9.72 -3.79 21.13
CA LEU A 171 -9.53 -3.35 22.50
C LEU A 171 -10.22 -2.00 22.70
N VAL A 172 -11.16 -1.91 23.62
CA VAL A 172 -11.83 -0.66 24.00
C VAL A 172 -11.30 -0.25 25.39
N VAL A 173 -10.64 0.91 25.43
CA VAL A 173 -10.05 1.48 26.63
C VAL A 173 -10.84 2.72 27.02
N GLU A 174 -11.63 2.61 28.07
CA GLU A 174 -12.58 3.64 28.52
C GLU A 174 -12.84 3.41 30.03
N ASP A 175 -12.66 4.41 30.86
CA ASP A 175 -12.82 4.29 32.32
C ASP A 175 -14.30 4.27 32.74
N ASP A 176 -15.16 5.03 32.04
CA ASP A 176 -16.60 4.96 32.28
C ASP A 176 -17.19 3.66 31.71
N GLU A 177 -17.68 2.80 32.62
CA GLU A 177 -18.27 1.51 32.24
C GLU A 177 -19.47 1.65 31.30
N ARG A 178 -20.28 2.72 31.43
CA ARG A 178 -21.44 2.95 30.58
C ARG A 178 -21.03 3.36 29.18
N GLN A 179 -20.01 4.21 29.08
CA GLN A 179 -19.46 4.60 27.77
C GLN A 179 -18.79 3.40 27.10
N ARG A 180 -18.00 2.63 27.85
CA ARG A 180 -17.36 1.40 27.38
C ARG A 180 -18.37 0.40 26.83
N GLU A 181 -19.50 0.20 27.56
CA GLU A 181 -20.55 -0.70 27.11
C GLU A 181 -21.30 -0.14 25.87
N SER A 182 -21.50 1.17 25.79
CA SER A 182 -22.09 1.82 24.61
C SER A 182 -21.22 1.63 23.37
N VAL A 183 -19.91 1.81 23.49
CA VAL A 183 -18.94 1.57 22.38
C VAL A 183 -18.95 0.09 22.00
N ARG A 184 -19.01 -0.80 23.01
CA ARG A 184 -19.11 -2.23 22.80
C ARG A 184 -20.34 -2.60 21.99
N HIS A 185 -21.52 -2.09 22.34
CA HIS A 185 -22.76 -2.32 21.58
C HIS A 185 -22.71 -1.80 20.15
N LEU A 186 -22.07 -0.65 19.92
CA LEU A 186 -21.91 -0.08 18.58
C LEU A 186 -21.00 -0.90 17.67
N LEU A 187 -19.99 -1.55 18.26
CA LEU A 187 -18.98 -2.32 17.53
C LEU A 187 -19.29 -3.82 17.46
N THR A 188 -20.28 -4.30 18.25
CA THR A 188 -20.64 -5.72 18.26
C THR A 188 -21.18 -6.16 16.90
N ASN A 189 -20.50 -7.15 16.33
CA ASN A 189 -20.90 -7.87 15.12
C ASN A 189 -20.43 -9.32 15.28
N ASP A 190 -20.99 -10.25 14.49
CA ASP A 190 -20.69 -11.69 14.58
C ASP A 190 -19.19 -12.00 14.40
N ASP A 191 -18.45 -11.10 13.72
CA ASP A 191 -17.03 -11.24 13.40
C ASP A 191 -16.11 -10.39 14.30
N VAL A 192 -16.59 -9.83 15.43
CA VAL A 192 -15.81 -8.93 16.30
C VAL A 192 -15.80 -9.41 17.74
N GLU A 193 -14.62 -9.75 18.24
CA GLU A 193 -14.37 -9.95 19.67
C GLU A 193 -13.93 -8.61 20.31
N ILE A 194 -14.69 -8.13 21.31
CA ILE A 194 -14.38 -6.87 21.98
C ILE A 194 -13.89 -7.15 23.39
N VAL A 195 -12.68 -6.67 23.66
CA VAL A 195 -12.05 -6.70 25.00
C VAL A 195 -12.09 -5.30 25.58
N GLY A 196 -12.63 -5.14 26.78
CA GLY A 196 -12.66 -3.86 27.50
C GLY A 196 -11.53 -3.73 28.52
N ALA A 197 -11.00 -2.52 28.68
CA ALA A 197 -10.08 -2.13 29.74
C ALA A 197 -10.54 -0.79 30.31
N GLY A 198 -10.49 -0.64 31.64
CA GLY A 198 -10.89 0.59 32.33
C GLY A 198 -9.72 1.53 32.60
N THR A 199 -8.48 1.06 32.42
CA THR A 199 -7.25 1.79 32.73
C THR A 199 -6.18 1.54 31.65
N ALA A 200 -5.19 2.45 31.54
CA ALA A 200 -4.05 2.25 30.66
C ALA A 200 -3.22 1.03 31.09
N ALA A 201 -3.11 0.77 32.40
CA ALA A 201 -2.40 -0.39 32.92
C ALA A 201 -3.03 -1.72 32.47
N GLU A 202 -4.37 -1.83 32.50
CA GLU A 202 -5.11 -2.98 31.99
C GLU A 202 -4.94 -3.13 30.48
N ALA A 203 -5.04 -2.03 29.73
CA ALA A 203 -4.85 -2.01 28.28
C ALA A 203 -3.45 -2.54 27.90
N LEU A 204 -2.41 -2.07 28.58
CA LEU A 204 -1.04 -2.54 28.38
C LEU A 204 -0.87 -4.02 28.74
N ALA A 205 -1.55 -4.52 29.77
CA ALA A 205 -1.54 -5.94 30.12
C ALA A 205 -2.17 -6.78 29.00
N HIS A 206 -3.30 -6.34 28.44
CA HIS A 206 -3.94 -7.00 27.30
C HIS A 206 -3.05 -7.00 26.06
N LEU A 207 -2.39 -5.88 25.73
CA LEU A 207 -1.50 -5.75 24.57
C LEU A 207 -0.22 -6.60 24.68
N ARG A 208 0.25 -6.89 25.91
CA ARG A 208 1.39 -7.79 26.12
C ARG A 208 1.03 -9.27 25.92
N ASN A 209 -0.20 -9.64 26.20
CA ASN A 209 -0.66 -11.04 26.21
C ASN A 209 -1.42 -11.43 24.95
N SER A 210 -1.86 -10.46 24.16
CA SER A 210 -2.74 -10.68 23.00
C SER A 210 -2.52 -9.64 21.92
N THR A 211 -2.78 -10.02 20.68
CA THR A 211 -2.79 -9.10 19.54
C THR A 211 -4.20 -8.59 19.27
N PHE A 212 -4.33 -7.32 18.90
CA PHE A 212 -5.57 -6.67 18.53
C PHE A 212 -5.45 -6.06 17.15
N ASP A 213 -6.56 -6.06 16.39
CA ASP A 213 -6.62 -5.46 15.05
C ASP A 213 -6.89 -3.96 15.12
N CYS A 214 -7.59 -3.53 16.18
CA CYS A 214 -7.94 -2.14 16.44
C CYS A 214 -7.99 -1.86 17.94
N MET A 215 -7.69 -0.61 18.30
CA MET A 215 -7.90 -0.09 19.65
C MET A 215 -8.70 1.21 19.56
N VAL A 216 -9.76 1.30 20.36
CA VAL A 216 -10.50 2.54 20.63
C VAL A 216 -10.16 2.96 22.05
N MET A 217 -9.62 4.17 22.21
CA MET A 217 -9.11 4.62 23.52
C MET A 217 -9.61 6.02 23.81
N ASP A 218 -10.14 6.21 25.03
CA ASP A 218 -10.34 7.55 25.59
C ASP A 218 -8.98 8.18 25.92
N LEU A 219 -8.87 9.49 25.70
CA LEU A 219 -7.66 10.26 25.97
C LEU A 219 -7.55 10.71 27.43
N ASN A 220 -8.63 10.61 28.21
CA ASN A 220 -8.73 11.08 29.60
C ASN A 220 -8.79 9.90 30.58
N LEU A 221 -7.88 8.96 30.48
CA LEU A 221 -7.80 7.85 31.43
C LEU A 221 -7.29 8.32 32.81
N PRO A 222 -7.71 7.65 33.90
CA PRO A 222 -7.37 8.06 35.27
C PRO A 222 -5.93 7.76 35.71
N ASP A 223 -5.13 6.98 34.91
CA ASP A 223 -3.75 6.53 35.21
C ASP A 223 -2.69 6.88 34.16
#